data_3464991dc2ecc7e10ac29df986000ebe
#
_entry.id   3464991dc2ecc7e10ac29df986000ebe
#
_cell.length_a   1.000
_cell.length_b   1.000
_cell.length_c   1.000
_cell.angle_alpha   90.00
_cell.angle_beta   90.00
_cell.angle_gamma   90.00
#
_symmetry.space_group_name_H-M   'P 1'
#
loop_
_entity.id
_entity.type
_entity.pdbx_description
1 polymer ?
#
loop_
_entity_poly.entity_id
_entity_poly.type
_entity_poly.pdbx_seq_one_letter_code
_entity_poly.pdbx_strand_id
1 'polypeptide(L)'
;NLLHNETIYPHPPQNEFSKSAGKVSKLVSTYRIDAIAIGNGTASRETERFIANLRYDREVKVFVVSENGASIYSASKTAREEFPEYDVTVRGAISIGRRLSDPLAELVKIDPKSIGVGQYQHDVDQVKLKRSLDQTVESCVNLVGVNLNTASKHLLMYVSGLGESQAQNIVNYRTENGPFRARAALRKVPRLGEKAFEQCAGFLRIPDAENPLDNSAVHPESYPVVERMAKDLECSVKELISNKALVGTIDINRYKTQTTGTETLTDILQELEKPGRDPRTKVQVLEFDPSIRTIADVKEG
;
A
#
# COMPACT_ATOMS: atom_id res chain seq x y z
N ASN A 1 12.64 5.01 -4.86
CA ASN A 1 13.79 4.85 -5.76
C ASN A 1 14.87 4.01 -5.07
N LEU A 2 15.56 3.14 -5.81
CA LEU A 2 16.75 2.45 -5.31
C LEU A 2 17.92 3.48 -5.25
N LEU A 3 18.48 3.64 -4.05
CA LEU A 3 19.60 4.58 -3.85
C LEU A 3 20.94 3.87 -3.93
N HIS A 4 21.03 2.63 -3.44
CA HIS A 4 22.22 1.82 -3.40
C HIS A 4 21.87 0.33 -3.33
N ASN A 5 22.75 -0.53 -3.83
CA ASN A 5 22.69 -1.97 -3.62
C ASN A 5 24.10 -2.50 -3.36
N GLU A 6 24.21 -3.46 -2.49
CA GLU A 6 25.46 -4.11 -2.16
C GLU A 6 25.20 -5.50 -1.59
N THR A 7 26.10 -6.44 -1.87
CA THR A 7 26.02 -7.79 -1.33
C THR A 7 26.89 -7.93 -0.09
N ILE A 8 26.35 -8.60 0.93
CA ILE A 8 27.06 -8.94 2.16
C ILE A 8 26.95 -10.45 2.43
N TYR A 9 27.93 -11.00 3.14
CA TYR A 9 28.03 -12.42 3.46
C TYR A 9 28.28 -12.63 4.96
N PRO A 10 27.34 -12.25 5.85
CA PRO A 10 27.55 -12.35 7.29
C PRO A 10 27.51 -13.78 7.84
N HIS A 11 26.97 -14.73 7.06
CA HIS A 11 26.72 -16.13 7.46
C HIS A 11 27.63 -17.11 6.75
N PRO A 12 27.71 -18.39 7.23
CA PRO A 12 28.43 -19.45 6.53
C PRO A 12 27.92 -19.63 5.09
N PRO A 13 28.79 -20.04 4.15
CA PRO A 13 30.19 -20.47 4.38
C PRO A 13 31.19 -19.31 4.48
N GLN A 14 30.88 -18.09 4.03
CA GLN A 14 31.84 -16.98 3.93
C GLN A 14 32.19 -16.36 5.30
N ASN A 15 31.23 -16.25 6.21
CA ASN A 15 31.40 -15.70 7.56
C ASN A 15 32.10 -14.32 7.61
N GLU A 16 31.84 -13.45 6.64
CA GLU A 16 32.42 -12.09 6.62
C GLU A 16 31.69 -11.12 7.56
N PHE A 17 31.53 -11.52 8.84
CA PHE A 17 30.74 -10.76 9.81
C PHE A 17 31.19 -9.30 9.94
N SER A 18 32.47 -9.06 10.26
CA SER A 18 32.99 -7.70 10.50
C SER A 18 32.90 -6.80 9.27
N LYS A 19 33.17 -7.35 8.08
CA LYS A 19 33.08 -6.62 6.82
C LYS A 19 31.61 -6.27 6.50
N SER A 20 30.72 -7.23 6.68
CA SER A 20 29.28 -7.03 6.50
C SER A 20 28.71 -6.00 7.50
N ALA A 21 29.14 -6.07 8.76
CA ALA A 21 28.76 -5.11 9.80
C ALA A 21 29.18 -3.67 9.44
N GLY A 22 30.43 -3.50 8.99
CA GLY A 22 30.94 -2.19 8.57
C GLY A 22 30.17 -1.60 7.39
N LYS A 23 29.80 -2.44 6.41
CA LYS A 23 28.99 -2.01 5.26
C LYS A 23 27.59 -1.57 5.70
N VAL A 24 26.88 -2.38 6.48
CA VAL A 24 25.52 -2.05 6.95
C VAL A 24 25.53 -0.76 7.78
N SER A 25 26.43 -0.64 8.77
CA SER A 25 26.52 0.57 9.59
C SER A 25 26.82 1.83 8.75
N LYS A 26 27.71 1.72 7.76
CA LYS A 26 28.00 2.82 6.84
C LYS A 26 26.78 3.22 6.02
N LEU A 27 26.01 2.25 5.48
CA LEU A 27 24.78 2.52 4.72
C LEU A 27 23.71 3.19 5.59
N VAL A 28 23.53 2.72 6.82
CA VAL A 28 22.59 3.30 7.79
C VAL A 28 22.91 4.78 8.03
N SER A 29 24.16 5.11 8.32
CA SER A 29 24.60 6.49 8.55
C SER A 29 24.48 7.34 7.27
N THR A 30 24.98 6.82 6.13
CA THR A 30 25.02 7.58 4.87
C THR A 30 23.65 7.97 4.37
N TYR A 31 22.70 7.04 4.41
CA TYR A 31 21.34 7.25 3.88
C TYR A 31 20.32 7.58 4.96
N ARG A 32 20.73 7.71 6.23
CA ARG A 32 19.86 8.00 7.38
C ARG A 32 18.70 7.03 7.46
N ILE A 33 19.00 5.72 7.42
CA ILE A 33 18.01 4.66 7.41
C ILE A 33 17.27 4.60 8.76
N ASP A 34 15.94 4.59 8.73
CA ASP A 34 15.08 4.50 9.91
C ASP A 34 14.55 3.08 10.13
N ALA A 35 14.51 2.25 9.08
CA ALA A 35 13.99 0.88 9.15
C ALA A 35 14.77 -0.09 8.25
N ILE A 36 14.95 -1.32 8.72
CA ILE A 36 15.54 -2.43 7.96
C ILE A 36 14.48 -3.51 7.81
N ALA A 37 14.20 -3.93 6.57
CA ALA A 37 13.33 -5.05 6.25
C ALA A 37 14.16 -6.30 5.98
N ILE A 38 13.82 -7.41 6.62
CA ILE A 38 14.45 -8.72 6.43
C ILE A 38 13.38 -9.68 5.90
N GLY A 39 13.66 -10.41 4.81
CA GLY A 39 12.77 -11.46 4.32
C GLY A 39 12.65 -12.60 5.34
N ASN A 40 11.48 -13.23 5.44
CA ASN A 40 11.20 -14.30 6.40
C ASN A 40 11.60 -15.70 5.92
N GLY A 41 12.44 -15.80 4.90
CA GLY A 41 12.93 -17.08 4.35
C GLY A 41 14.13 -17.66 5.10
N THR A 42 14.97 -18.37 4.32
CA THR A 42 16.19 -19.02 4.83
C THR A 42 17.11 -18.00 5.50
N ALA A 43 17.70 -18.35 6.64
CA ALA A 43 18.60 -17.51 7.44
C ALA A 43 17.98 -16.18 7.96
N SER A 44 16.65 -16.06 7.99
CA SER A 44 15.97 -14.86 8.50
C SER A 44 16.35 -14.56 9.95
N ARG A 45 16.31 -15.57 10.83
CA ARG A 45 16.64 -15.41 12.26
C ARG A 45 18.11 -15.07 12.48
N GLU A 46 19.00 -15.68 11.71
CA GLU A 46 20.44 -15.39 11.76
C GLU A 46 20.71 -13.95 11.30
N THR A 47 20.02 -13.51 10.26
CA THR A 47 20.12 -12.13 9.75
C THR A 47 19.55 -11.14 10.75
N GLU A 48 18.42 -11.42 11.36
CA GLU A 48 17.83 -10.59 12.42
C GLU A 48 18.80 -10.43 13.60
N ARG A 49 19.38 -11.53 14.09
CA ARG A 49 20.39 -11.50 15.15
C ARG A 49 21.65 -10.72 14.73
N PHE A 50 22.09 -10.91 13.49
CA PHE A 50 23.23 -10.16 12.95
C PHE A 50 22.95 -8.65 13.01
N ILE A 51 21.82 -8.20 12.49
CA ILE A 51 21.41 -6.78 12.44
C ILE A 51 21.18 -6.21 13.85
N ALA A 52 20.54 -6.96 14.75
CA ALA A 52 20.28 -6.56 16.15
C ALA A 52 21.56 -6.37 16.98
N ASN A 53 22.64 -7.08 16.65
CA ASN A 53 23.93 -6.97 17.32
C ASN A 53 24.80 -5.81 16.81
N LEU A 54 24.39 -5.12 15.74
CA LEU A 54 25.14 -3.98 15.23
C LEU A 54 24.84 -2.71 16.04
N ARG A 55 25.83 -1.84 16.11
CA ARG A 55 25.68 -0.51 16.72
C ARG A 55 25.46 0.52 15.62
N TYR A 56 24.43 1.31 15.76
CA TYR A 56 24.07 2.38 14.85
C TYR A 56 24.21 3.74 15.55
N ASP A 57 24.42 4.79 14.79
CA ASP A 57 24.46 6.17 15.25
C ASP A 57 23.07 6.77 15.51
N ARG A 58 22.01 5.98 15.25
CA ARG A 58 20.60 6.33 15.39
C ARG A 58 19.77 5.12 15.77
N GLU A 59 18.53 5.37 16.17
CA GLU A 59 17.53 4.31 16.32
C GLU A 59 17.14 3.77 14.94
N VAL A 60 17.24 2.46 14.76
CA VAL A 60 16.87 1.74 13.54
C VAL A 60 15.91 0.62 13.91
N LYS A 61 14.72 0.65 13.32
CA LYS A 61 13.71 -0.39 13.53
C LYS A 61 13.96 -1.56 12.57
N VAL A 62 13.87 -2.78 13.07
CA VAL A 62 14.07 -3.99 12.28
C VAL A 62 12.75 -4.74 12.15
N PHE A 63 12.39 -5.11 10.93
CA PHE A 63 11.14 -5.79 10.61
C PHE A 63 11.40 -7.04 9.80
N VAL A 64 10.77 -8.14 10.18
CA VAL A 64 10.72 -9.35 9.37
C VAL A 64 9.50 -9.25 8.45
N VAL A 65 9.73 -9.35 7.15
CA VAL A 65 8.73 -9.13 6.09
C VAL A 65 8.53 -10.41 5.31
N SER A 66 7.28 -10.75 4.99
CA SER A 66 6.98 -11.91 4.14
C SER A 66 7.62 -11.76 2.76
N GLU A 67 8.36 -12.78 2.35
CA GLU A 67 8.97 -12.87 1.01
C GLU A 67 8.17 -13.74 0.02
N ASN A 68 6.96 -14.20 0.41
CA ASN A 68 6.13 -15.02 -0.45
C ASN A 68 5.94 -14.39 -1.83
N GLY A 69 6.26 -15.14 -2.89
CA GLY A 69 6.19 -14.66 -4.27
C GLY A 69 7.25 -13.64 -4.69
N ALA A 70 8.21 -13.25 -3.83
CA ALA A 70 9.27 -12.31 -4.20
C ALA A 70 10.16 -12.85 -5.33
N SER A 71 10.45 -14.15 -5.36
CA SER A 71 11.17 -14.82 -6.45
C SER A 71 10.39 -14.76 -7.76
N ILE A 72 9.06 -14.93 -7.72
CA ILE A 72 8.19 -14.85 -8.89
C ILE A 72 8.18 -13.43 -9.46
N TYR A 73 8.01 -12.43 -8.58
CA TYR A 73 8.12 -11.04 -8.99
C TYR A 73 9.48 -10.75 -9.63
N SER A 74 10.60 -11.14 -9.00
CA SER A 74 11.95 -10.82 -9.46
C SER A 74 12.26 -11.34 -10.89
N ALA A 75 11.65 -12.46 -11.27
CA ALA A 75 11.75 -13.06 -12.60
C ALA A 75 10.69 -12.53 -13.59
N SER A 76 9.70 -11.77 -13.14
CA SER A 76 8.59 -11.30 -13.96
C SER A 76 9.01 -10.26 -15.00
N LYS A 77 8.13 -10.05 -15.99
CA LYS A 77 8.27 -8.96 -16.97
C LYS A 77 8.24 -7.59 -16.28
N THR A 78 7.33 -7.41 -15.32
CA THR A 78 7.19 -6.20 -14.53
C THR A 78 8.49 -5.81 -13.82
N ALA A 79 9.14 -6.78 -13.15
CA ALA A 79 10.39 -6.51 -12.45
C ALA A 79 11.53 -6.17 -13.40
N ARG A 80 11.56 -6.76 -14.59
CA ARG A 80 12.54 -6.43 -15.64
C ARG A 80 12.31 -5.02 -16.20
N GLU A 81 11.07 -4.59 -16.35
CA GLU A 81 10.73 -3.23 -16.81
C GLU A 81 11.05 -2.19 -15.74
N GLU A 82 10.79 -2.50 -14.46
CA GLU A 82 11.09 -1.59 -13.34
C GLU A 82 12.61 -1.47 -13.06
N PHE A 83 13.35 -2.55 -13.23
CA PHE A 83 14.77 -2.66 -12.89
C PHE A 83 15.54 -3.47 -13.94
N PRO A 84 15.69 -2.96 -15.16
CA PRO A 84 16.30 -3.71 -16.27
C PRO A 84 17.76 -4.09 -16.01
N GLU A 85 18.53 -3.22 -15.30
CA GLU A 85 19.97 -3.37 -15.08
C GLU A 85 20.34 -4.28 -13.89
N TYR A 86 19.33 -4.70 -13.08
CA TYR A 86 19.57 -5.49 -11.88
C TYR A 86 19.18 -6.96 -12.06
N ASP A 87 19.85 -7.85 -11.34
CA ASP A 87 19.54 -9.28 -11.33
C ASP A 87 18.30 -9.62 -10.48
N VAL A 88 17.91 -10.88 -10.49
CA VAL A 88 16.74 -11.36 -9.76
C VAL A 88 16.89 -11.21 -8.23
N THR A 89 18.11 -11.29 -7.72
CA THR A 89 18.39 -11.17 -6.28
C THR A 89 18.13 -9.75 -5.79
N VAL A 90 18.66 -8.76 -6.51
CA VAL A 90 18.44 -7.35 -6.20
C VAL A 90 16.96 -6.97 -6.37
N ARG A 91 16.30 -7.41 -7.44
CA ARG A 91 14.86 -7.18 -7.66
C ARG A 91 14.02 -7.77 -6.52
N GLY A 92 14.35 -8.98 -6.07
CA GLY A 92 13.69 -9.63 -4.92
C GLY A 92 13.86 -8.83 -3.63
N ALA A 93 15.08 -8.40 -3.32
CA ALA A 93 15.38 -7.59 -2.14
C ALA A 93 14.63 -6.25 -2.16
N ILE A 94 14.55 -5.58 -3.31
CA ILE A 94 13.78 -4.34 -3.48
C ILE A 94 12.30 -4.58 -3.18
N SER A 95 11.72 -5.66 -3.71
CA SER A 95 10.31 -6.00 -3.48
C SER A 95 10.03 -6.24 -1.99
N ILE A 96 10.90 -6.98 -1.30
CA ILE A 96 10.79 -7.22 0.15
C ILE A 96 10.83 -5.89 0.93
N GLY A 97 11.78 -5.02 0.61
CA GLY A 97 11.88 -3.70 1.23
C GLY A 97 10.66 -2.82 0.99
N ARG A 98 10.10 -2.81 -0.22
CA ARG A 98 8.91 -2.05 -0.57
C ARG A 98 7.64 -2.55 0.13
N ARG A 99 7.55 -3.86 0.42
CA ARG A 99 6.41 -4.42 1.18
C ARG A 99 6.31 -3.87 2.59
N LEU A 100 7.41 -3.45 3.19
CA LEU A 100 7.38 -2.78 4.48
C LEU A 100 6.65 -1.44 4.41
N SER A 101 6.82 -0.71 3.31
CA SER A 101 6.19 0.61 3.12
C SER A 101 4.75 0.50 2.62
N ASP A 102 4.50 -0.34 1.62
CA ASP A 102 3.18 -0.57 1.03
C ASP A 102 3.09 -2.00 0.48
N PRO A 103 2.62 -2.96 1.30
CA PRO A 103 2.51 -4.35 0.89
C PRO A 103 1.53 -4.53 -0.27
N LEU A 104 0.43 -3.78 -0.31
CA LEU A 104 -0.58 -3.91 -1.35
C LEU A 104 -0.01 -3.50 -2.71
N ALA A 105 0.70 -2.38 -2.78
CA ALA A 105 1.32 -1.89 -4.02
C ALA A 105 2.33 -2.86 -4.63
N GLU A 106 2.99 -3.68 -3.81
CA GLU A 106 3.92 -4.71 -4.30
C GLU A 106 3.22 -6.04 -4.61
N LEU A 107 2.29 -6.49 -3.76
CA LEU A 107 1.64 -7.78 -3.93
C LEU A 107 0.73 -7.83 -5.16
N VAL A 108 0.10 -6.74 -5.56
CA VAL A 108 -0.72 -6.68 -6.79
C VAL A 108 0.07 -6.92 -8.08
N LYS A 109 1.41 -6.89 -8.03
CA LYS A 109 2.28 -7.20 -9.17
C LYS A 109 2.49 -8.72 -9.38
N ILE A 110 2.00 -9.54 -8.46
CA ILE A 110 2.17 -10.98 -8.43
C ILE A 110 0.80 -11.62 -8.61
N ASP A 111 0.72 -12.64 -9.47
CA ASP A 111 -0.52 -13.44 -9.58
C ASP A 111 -0.81 -14.08 -8.21
N PRO A 112 -1.99 -13.84 -7.60
CA PRO A 112 -2.34 -14.39 -6.28
C PRO A 112 -2.21 -15.91 -6.19
N LYS A 113 -2.46 -16.64 -7.26
CA LYS A 113 -2.26 -18.10 -7.31
C LYS A 113 -0.81 -18.51 -7.06
N SER A 114 0.13 -17.67 -7.44
CA SER A 114 1.56 -17.94 -7.26
C SER A 114 2.04 -17.78 -5.81
N ILE A 115 1.27 -17.07 -4.99
CA ILE A 115 1.56 -16.90 -3.56
C ILE A 115 1.01 -18.09 -2.75
N GLY A 116 0.00 -18.77 -3.29
CA GLY A 116 -0.74 -19.84 -2.63
C GLY A 116 -1.96 -19.29 -1.86
N VAL A 117 -3.15 -19.68 -2.30
CA VAL A 117 -4.44 -19.20 -1.75
C VAL A 117 -5.23 -20.29 -1.04
N GLY A 118 -4.76 -21.53 -1.11
CA GLY A 118 -5.40 -22.65 -0.43
C GLY A 118 -4.78 -24.00 -0.78
N GLN A 119 -4.88 -24.95 0.13
CA GLN A 119 -4.33 -26.30 -0.04
C GLN A 119 -4.86 -26.99 -1.29
N TYR A 120 -6.14 -26.80 -1.60
CA TYR A 120 -6.83 -27.44 -2.73
C TYR A 120 -7.01 -26.49 -3.93
N GLN A 121 -6.18 -25.48 -4.05
CA GLN A 121 -6.30 -24.52 -5.17
C GLN A 121 -6.19 -25.16 -6.55
N HIS A 122 -5.53 -26.31 -6.67
CA HIS A 122 -5.37 -27.03 -7.93
C HIS A 122 -6.57 -27.92 -8.29
N ASP A 123 -7.43 -28.22 -7.32
CA ASP A 123 -8.58 -29.12 -7.48
C ASP A 123 -9.85 -28.39 -7.93
N VAL A 124 -9.82 -27.07 -7.97
CA VAL A 124 -10.95 -26.22 -8.39
C VAL A 124 -10.75 -25.72 -9.82
N ASP A 125 -11.85 -25.24 -10.43
CA ASP A 125 -11.83 -24.62 -11.76
C ASP A 125 -10.89 -23.39 -11.76
N GLN A 126 -9.82 -23.47 -12.53
CA GLN A 126 -8.76 -22.46 -12.55
C GLN A 126 -9.21 -21.12 -13.12
N VAL A 127 -10.19 -21.12 -14.04
CA VAL A 127 -10.73 -19.87 -14.62
C VAL A 127 -11.59 -19.15 -13.59
N LYS A 128 -12.46 -19.88 -12.91
CA LYS A 128 -13.29 -19.33 -11.84
C LYS A 128 -12.44 -18.85 -10.66
N LEU A 129 -11.42 -19.63 -10.27
CA LEU A 129 -10.50 -19.24 -9.21
C LEU A 129 -9.82 -17.91 -9.54
N LYS A 130 -9.23 -17.81 -10.75
CA LYS A 130 -8.58 -16.57 -11.17
C LYS A 130 -9.53 -15.37 -11.14
N ARG A 131 -10.74 -15.53 -11.70
CA ARG A 131 -11.74 -14.46 -11.68
C ARG A 131 -12.11 -14.02 -10.26
N SER A 132 -12.33 -14.96 -9.36
CA SER A 132 -12.64 -14.66 -7.95
C SER A 132 -11.50 -13.94 -7.25
N LEU A 133 -10.26 -14.36 -7.49
CA LEU A 133 -9.08 -13.70 -6.93
C LEU A 133 -8.90 -12.29 -7.47
N ASP A 134 -9.04 -12.07 -8.78
CA ASP A 134 -8.95 -10.76 -9.40
C ASP A 134 -10.02 -9.81 -8.81
N GLN A 135 -11.25 -10.28 -8.63
CA GLN A 135 -12.34 -9.52 -8.00
C GLN A 135 -12.04 -9.19 -6.53
N THR A 136 -11.44 -10.13 -5.80
CA THR A 136 -11.06 -9.92 -4.40
C THR A 136 -9.97 -8.85 -4.29
N VAL A 137 -8.95 -8.92 -5.15
CA VAL A 137 -7.87 -7.90 -5.18
C VAL A 137 -8.44 -6.53 -5.53
N GLU A 138 -9.29 -6.44 -6.55
CA GLU A 138 -9.96 -5.19 -6.92
C GLU A 138 -10.77 -4.62 -5.75
N SER A 139 -11.56 -5.43 -5.09
CA SER A 139 -12.35 -5.03 -3.92
C SER A 139 -11.45 -4.51 -2.79
N CYS A 140 -10.36 -5.20 -2.49
CA CYS A 140 -9.40 -4.77 -1.46
C CYS A 140 -8.72 -3.44 -1.81
N VAL A 141 -8.29 -3.28 -3.06
CA VAL A 141 -7.64 -2.04 -3.53
C VAL A 141 -8.59 -0.85 -3.43
N ASN A 142 -9.84 -1.02 -3.87
CA ASN A 142 -10.84 0.05 -3.83
C ASN A 142 -11.25 0.39 -2.39
N LEU A 143 -11.36 -0.61 -1.51
CA LEU A 143 -11.70 -0.42 -0.10
C LEU A 143 -10.62 0.39 0.66
N VAL A 144 -9.34 0.09 0.41
CA VAL A 144 -8.21 0.83 1.00
C VAL A 144 -8.09 2.23 0.40
N GLY A 145 -8.36 2.35 -0.89
CA GLY A 145 -8.09 3.55 -1.68
C GLY A 145 -6.61 3.65 -2.09
N VAL A 146 -6.38 4.38 -3.16
CA VAL A 146 -5.08 4.44 -3.84
C VAL A 146 -4.54 5.87 -3.89
N ASN A 147 -3.32 6.10 -3.43
CA ASN A 147 -2.67 7.40 -3.57
C ASN A 147 -2.32 7.66 -5.06
N LEU A 148 -3.00 8.65 -5.65
CA LEU A 148 -2.90 9.00 -7.06
C LEU A 148 -1.47 9.40 -7.47
N ASN A 149 -0.73 10.02 -6.55
CA ASN A 149 0.60 10.56 -6.84
C ASN A 149 1.73 9.54 -6.69
N THR A 150 1.52 8.45 -5.93
CA THR A 150 2.58 7.46 -5.66
C THR A 150 2.31 6.09 -6.26
N ALA A 151 1.05 5.77 -6.58
CA ALA A 151 0.66 4.46 -7.08
C ALA A 151 1.37 4.08 -8.38
N SER A 152 1.77 2.82 -8.49
CA SER A 152 2.27 2.26 -9.75
C SER A 152 1.13 2.06 -10.75
N LYS A 153 1.46 1.95 -12.05
CA LYS A 153 0.52 1.53 -13.09
C LYS A 153 -0.24 0.27 -12.67
N HIS A 154 0.47 -0.72 -12.11
CA HIS A 154 -0.11 -2.00 -11.73
C HIS A 154 -1.17 -1.87 -10.63
N LEU A 155 -0.93 -1.00 -9.64
CA LEU A 155 -1.91 -0.73 -8.59
C LEU A 155 -3.12 0.04 -9.15
N LEU A 156 -2.89 1.03 -10.00
CA LEU A 156 -3.97 1.81 -10.64
C LEU A 156 -4.89 0.95 -11.51
N MET A 157 -4.40 -0.12 -12.13
CA MET A 157 -5.21 -1.04 -12.93
C MET A 157 -6.29 -1.79 -12.12
N TYR A 158 -6.16 -1.87 -10.81
CA TYR A 158 -7.15 -2.46 -9.92
C TYR A 158 -8.16 -1.44 -9.38
N VAL A 159 -8.01 -0.17 -9.73
CA VAL A 159 -9.02 0.84 -9.38
C VAL A 159 -10.19 0.73 -10.34
N SER A 160 -11.40 0.64 -9.81
CA SER A 160 -12.62 0.54 -10.61
C SER A 160 -12.70 1.65 -11.65
N GLY A 161 -13.04 1.29 -12.88
CA GLY A 161 -13.13 2.22 -14.00
C GLY A 161 -11.80 2.54 -14.70
N LEU A 162 -10.65 2.02 -14.20
CA LEU A 162 -9.35 2.20 -14.85
C LEU A 162 -8.88 0.89 -15.49
N GLY A 163 -8.58 0.96 -16.78
CA GLY A 163 -7.86 -0.10 -17.48
C GLY A 163 -6.38 0.23 -17.63
N GLU A 164 -5.64 -0.66 -18.27
CA GLU A 164 -4.19 -0.53 -18.46
C GLU A 164 -3.79 0.79 -19.12
N SER A 165 -4.53 1.22 -20.17
CA SER A 165 -4.25 2.45 -20.90
C SER A 165 -4.45 3.69 -20.03
N GLN A 166 -5.54 3.76 -19.26
CA GLN A 166 -5.82 4.89 -18.38
C GLN A 166 -4.80 4.95 -17.22
N ALA A 167 -4.47 3.80 -16.62
CA ALA A 167 -3.45 3.71 -15.58
C ALA A 167 -2.08 4.21 -16.06
N GLN A 168 -1.68 3.83 -17.27
CA GLN A 168 -0.44 4.33 -17.89
C GLN A 168 -0.50 5.83 -18.14
N ASN A 169 -1.62 6.34 -18.66
CA ASN A 169 -1.78 7.76 -18.95
C ASN A 169 -1.77 8.62 -17.67
N ILE A 170 -2.31 8.13 -16.57
CA ILE A 170 -2.20 8.80 -15.26
C ILE A 170 -0.74 8.91 -14.83
N VAL A 171 0.03 7.83 -14.96
CA VAL A 171 1.47 7.83 -14.60
C VAL A 171 2.25 8.80 -15.48
N ASN A 172 2.02 8.78 -16.81
CA ASN A 172 2.66 9.68 -17.75
C ASN A 172 2.32 11.14 -17.43
N TYR A 173 1.02 11.44 -17.24
CA TYR A 173 0.55 12.78 -16.95
C TYR A 173 1.23 13.38 -15.71
N ARG A 174 1.31 12.65 -14.61
CA ARG A 174 1.98 13.16 -13.41
C ARG A 174 3.49 13.28 -13.55
N THR A 175 4.10 12.48 -14.41
CA THR A 175 5.54 12.59 -14.72
C THR A 175 5.85 13.87 -15.51
N GLU A 176 4.97 14.23 -16.43
CA GLU A 176 5.13 15.40 -17.32
C GLU A 176 4.68 16.71 -16.66
N ASN A 177 3.58 16.67 -15.88
CA ASN A 177 2.91 17.86 -15.33
C ASN A 177 3.10 18.03 -13.81
N GLY A 178 3.80 17.11 -13.16
CA GLY A 178 3.93 17.10 -11.71
C GLY A 178 2.75 16.41 -10.99
N PRO A 179 2.77 16.38 -9.66
CA PRO A 179 1.76 15.70 -8.86
C PRO A 179 0.38 16.35 -9.00
N PHE A 180 -0.65 15.54 -8.95
CA PHE A 180 -2.03 16.00 -8.87
C PHE A 180 -2.27 16.76 -7.56
N ARG A 181 -2.93 17.91 -7.64
CA ARG A 181 -3.35 18.73 -6.50
C ARG A 181 -4.84 18.65 -6.20
N ALA A 182 -5.62 18.17 -7.19
CA ALA A 182 -7.05 17.97 -7.07
C ALA A 182 -7.50 16.78 -7.92
N ARG A 183 -8.52 16.05 -7.46
CA ARG A 183 -9.13 14.95 -8.24
C ARG A 183 -9.69 15.43 -9.58
N ALA A 184 -10.22 16.63 -9.63
CA ALA A 184 -10.74 17.22 -10.86
C ALA A 184 -9.69 17.27 -12.00
N ALA A 185 -8.38 17.34 -11.66
CA ALA A 185 -7.32 17.32 -12.65
C ALA A 185 -7.20 15.98 -13.41
N LEU A 186 -7.79 14.89 -12.93
CA LEU A 186 -7.89 13.63 -13.66
C LEU A 186 -8.60 13.77 -15.00
N ARG A 187 -9.55 14.69 -15.12
CA ARG A 187 -10.23 15.00 -16.41
C ARG A 187 -9.30 15.50 -17.50
N LYS A 188 -8.10 15.97 -17.14
CA LYS A 188 -7.07 16.40 -18.10
C LYS A 188 -6.20 15.25 -18.59
N VAL A 189 -6.32 14.07 -18.00
CA VAL A 189 -5.55 12.89 -18.40
C VAL A 189 -6.07 12.35 -19.72
N PRO A 190 -5.20 12.16 -20.75
CA PRO A 190 -5.62 11.63 -22.04
C PRO A 190 -6.37 10.30 -21.92
N ARG A 191 -7.46 10.14 -22.65
CA ARG A 191 -8.33 8.94 -22.69
C ARG A 191 -9.00 8.57 -21.35
N LEU A 192 -8.99 9.44 -20.38
CA LEU A 192 -9.76 9.31 -19.15
C LEU A 192 -11.03 10.14 -19.33
N GLY A 193 -12.07 9.53 -19.91
CA GLY A 193 -13.35 10.20 -20.12
C GLY A 193 -14.17 10.36 -18.84
N GLU A 194 -15.27 11.12 -18.90
CA GLU A 194 -16.11 11.42 -17.74
C GLU A 194 -16.61 10.16 -17.02
N LYS A 195 -17.05 9.14 -17.76
CA LYS A 195 -17.48 7.86 -17.18
C LYS A 195 -16.39 7.18 -16.37
N ALA A 196 -15.14 7.18 -16.86
CA ALA A 196 -14.01 6.62 -16.12
C ALA A 196 -13.69 7.45 -14.86
N PHE A 197 -13.78 8.78 -14.97
CA PHE A 197 -13.63 9.69 -13.83
C PHE A 197 -14.68 9.40 -12.76
N GLU A 198 -15.96 9.33 -13.11
CA GLU A 198 -17.05 9.02 -12.18
C GLU A 198 -16.84 7.68 -11.48
N GLN A 199 -16.32 6.67 -12.17
CA GLN A 199 -16.08 5.35 -11.59
C GLN A 199 -14.85 5.29 -10.67
N CYS A 200 -13.77 6.02 -10.97
CA CYS A 200 -12.51 5.89 -10.24
C CYS A 200 -12.28 6.95 -9.15
N ALA A 201 -12.88 8.13 -9.26
CA ALA A 201 -12.55 9.28 -8.43
C ALA A 201 -12.72 9.02 -6.93
N GLY A 202 -13.75 8.26 -6.54
CA GLY A 202 -14.00 7.91 -5.14
C GLY A 202 -12.91 7.02 -4.51
N PHE A 203 -12.11 6.33 -5.30
CA PHE A 203 -11.08 5.40 -4.82
C PHE A 203 -9.66 5.98 -4.88
N LEU A 204 -9.48 7.13 -5.51
CA LEU A 204 -8.18 7.79 -5.63
C LEU A 204 -8.02 8.85 -4.53
N ARG A 205 -6.89 8.87 -3.87
CA ARG A 205 -6.56 9.75 -2.74
C ARG A 205 -5.43 10.69 -3.10
N ILE A 206 -5.52 11.94 -2.65
CA ILE A 206 -4.48 12.94 -2.77
C ILE A 206 -4.24 13.55 -1.37
N PRO A 207 -3.24 13.05 -0.60
CA PRO A 207 -3.02 13.49 0.78
C PRO A 207 -2.84 15.00 0.94
N ASP A 208 -2.12 15.62 0.00
CA ASP A 208 -1.80 17.07 0.01
C ASP A 208 -2.67 17.85 -0.97
N ALA A 209 -3.94 17.46 -1.11
CA ALA A 209 -4.87 18.12 -2.02
C ALA A 209 -5.30 19.51 -1.52
N GLU A 210 -5.66 20.38 -2.47
CA GLU A 210 -6.25 21.68 -2.19
C GLU A 210 -7.61 21.54 -1.48
N ASN A 211 -8.44 20.59 -1.93
CA ASN A 211 -9.68 20.22 -1.25
C ASN A 211 -9.41 19.01 -0.33
N PRO A 212 -9.63 19.14 1.01
CA PRO A 212 -9.43 18.03 1.94
C PRO A 212 -10.22 16.78 1.61
N LEU A 213 -11.37 16.88 0.94
CA LEU A 213 -12.20 15.76 0.52
C LEU A 213 -11.52 14.90 -0.54
N ASP A 214 -10.54 15.41 -1.27
CA ASP A 214 -9.75 14.63 -2.22
C ASP A 214 -8.85 13.57 -1.55
N ASN A 215 -8.68 13.65 -0.24
CA ASN A 215 -8.02 12.61 0.57
C ASN A 215 -9.02 11.72 1.34
N SER A 216 -10.27 11.67 0.93
CA SER A 216 -11.32 10.87 1.57
C SER A 216 -11.96 9.87 0.59
N ALA A 217 -12.83 8.98 1.08
CA ALA A 217 -13.65 8.12 0.24
C ALA A 217 -14.90 8.82 -0.30
N VAL A 218 -15.17 10.05 0.11
CA VAL A 218 -16.31 10.82 -0.41
C VAL A 218 -16.14 11.04 -1.92
N HIS A 219 -17.17 10.68 -2.66
CA HIS A 219 -17.18 10.88 -4.11
C HIS A 219 -17.33 12.36 -4.47
N PRO A 220 -16.65 12.90 -5.51
CA PRO A 220 -16.77 14.30 -5.90
C PRO A 220 -18.18 14.84 -6.10
N GLU A 221 -19.11 14.01 -6.57
CA GLU A 221 -20.54 14.36 -6.70
C GLU A 221 -21.19 14.72 -5.36
N SER A 222 -20.67 14.19 -4.26
CA SER A 222 -21.20 14.44 -2.92
C SER A 222 -20.52 15.62 -2.20
N TYR A 223 -19.52 16.28 -2.81
CA TYR A 223 -18.85 17.44 -2.20
C TYR A 223 -19.81 18.56 -1.85
N PRO A 224 -20.78 18.96 -2.71
CA PRO A 224 -21.73 20.00 -2.36
C PRO A 224 -22.57 19.67 -1.12
N VAL A 225 -22.85 18.39 -0.87
CA VAL A 225 -23.57 17.97 0.32
C VAL A 225 -22.74 18.17 1.58
N VAL A 226 -21.44 17.79 1.53
CA VAL A 226 -20.52 17.98 2.66
C VAL A 226 -20.24 19.46 2.92
N GLU A 227 -20.08 20.25 1.87
CA GLU A 227 -19.91 21.71 1.98
C GLU A 227 -21.13 22.38 2.63
N ARG A 228 -22.33 21.91 2.29
CA ARG A 228 -23.56 22.36 2.94
C ARG A 228 -23.61 21.95 4.41
N MET A 229 -23.22 20.71 4.76
CA MET A 229 -23.12 20.27 6.14
C MET A 229 -22.16 21.16 6.96
N ALA A 230 -20.98 21.44 6.42
CA ALA A 230 -19.99 22.31 7.06
C ALA A 230 -20.53 23.72 7.26
N LYS A 231 -21.20 24.28 6.25
CA LYS A 231 -21.83 25.60 6.31
C LYS A 231 -22.93 25.68 7.37
N ASP A 232 -23.80 24.67 7.44
CA ASP A 232 -24.90 24.63 8.42
C ASP A 232 -24.38 24.47 9.85
N LEU A 233 -23.18 23.93 10.04
CA LEU A 233 -22.47 23.81 11.32
C LEU A 233 -21.52 24.99 11.60
N GLU A 234 -21.51 26.02 10.74
CA GLU A 234 -20.63 27.20 10.83
C GLU A 234 -19.13 26.82 10.96
N CYS A 235 -18.70 25.77 10.29
CA CYS A 235 -17.31 25.31 10.30
C CYS A 235 -16.77 25.10 8.86
N SER A 236 -15.46 24.97 8.72
CA SER A 236 -14.84 24.58 7.46
C SER A 236 -14.94 23.06 7.24
N VAL A 237 -14.87 22.62 5.97
CA VAL A 237 -14.80 21.19 5.63
C VAL A 237 -13.62 20.51 6.32
N LYS A 238 -12.49 21.23 6.46
CA LYS A 238 -11.30 20.71 7.13
C LYS A 238 -11.53 20.48 8.64
N GLU A 239 -12.27 21.35 9.29
CA GLU A 239 -12.64 21.21 10.71
C GLU A 239 -13.69 20.12 10.92
N LEU A 240 -14.58 19.91 9.95
CA LEU A 240 -15.57 18.84 10.00
C LEU A 240 -14.92 17.46 9.90
N ILE A 241 -13.89 17.31 9.06
CA ILE A 241 -13.16 16.05 8.86
C ILE A 241 -12.43 15.65 10.15
N SER A 242 -12.61 14.41 10.57
CA SER A 242 -12.04 13.82 11.81
C SER A 242 -12.61 14.41 13.11
N ASN A 243 -13.65 15.23 13.06
CA ASN A 243 -14.31 15.76 14.24
C ASN A 243 -15.59 14.98 14.55
N LYS A 244 -15.42 13.89 15.30
CA LYS A 244 -16.53 12.99 15.68
C LYS A 244 -17.68 13.70 16.37
N ALA A 245 -17.40 14.72 17.18
CA ALA A 245 -18.42 15.47 17.91
C ALA A 245 -19.31 16.27 16.96
N LEU A 246 -18.72 16.99 16.00
CA LEU A 246 -19.46 17.76 14.99
C LEU A 246 -20.22 16.82 14.03
N VAL A 247 -19.56 15.77 13.53
CA VAL A 247 -20.20 14.79 12.63
C VAL A 247 -21.40 14.14 13.30
N GLY A 248 -21.32 13.82 14.60
CA GLY A 248 -22.41 13.20 15.37
C GLY A 248 -23.64 14.11 15.57
N THR A 249 -23.54 15.42 15.35
CA THR A 249 -24.68 16.36 15.43
C THR A 249 -25.48 16.47 14.13
N ILE A 250 -24.99 15.87 13.04
CA ILE A 250 -25.61 15.99 11.72
C ILE A 250 -26.88 15.11 11.63
N ASP A 251 -28.01 15.75 11.40
CA ASP A 251 -29.26 15.04 11.05
C ASP A 251 -29.27 14.74 9.55
N ILE A 252 -29.07 13.46 9.21
CA ILE A 252 -29.03 12.93 7.83
C ILE A 252 -30.27 13.34 7.03
N ASN A 253 -31.45 13.39 7.67
CA ASN A 253 -32.71 13.63 6.97
C ASN A 253 -32.76 15.02 6.30
N ARG A 254 -32.00 15.99 6.80
CA ARG A 254 -31.93 17.36 6.25
C ARG A 254 -31.17 17.44 4.91
N TYR A 255 -30.35 16.41 4.60
CA TYR A 255 -29.45 16.39 3.44
C TYR A 255 -29.86 15.38 2.37
N LYS A 256 -30.97 14.67 2.57
CA LYS A 256 -31.53 13.78 1.56
C LYS A 256 -31.94 14.54 0.30
N THR A 257 -31.56 14.00 -0.85
CA THR A 257 -31.94 14.49 -2.16
C THR A 257 -32.48 13.34 -3.02
N GLN A 258 -32.93 13.64 -4.23
CA GLN A 258 -33.33 12.58 -5.17
C GLN A 258 -32.15 11.68 -5.58
N THR A 259 -30.92 12.19 -5.54
CA THR A 259 -29.68 11.52 -5.94
C THR A 259 -28.85 10.98 -4.77
N THR A 260 -29.09 11.49 -3.54
CA THR A 260 -28.32 11.11 -2.35
C THR A 260 -29.26 10.54 -1.29
N GLY A 261 -29.28 9.23 -1.18
CA GLY A 261 -30.09 8.47 -0.22
C GLY A 261 -29.47 8.41 1.17
N THR A 262 -30.20 7.75 2.08
CA THR A 262 -29.76 7.56 3.49
C THR A 262 -28.46 6.79 3.59
N GLU A 263 -28.29 5.73 2.80
CA GLU A 263 -27.10 4.89 2.80
C GLU A 263 -25.85 5.69 2.42
N THR A 264 -25.91 6.42 1.30
CA THR A 264 -24.82 7.30 0.86
C THR A 264 -24.46 8.35 1.91
N LEU A 265 -25.45 8.96 2.56
CA LEU A 265 -25.20 9.96 3.62
C LEU A 265 -24.56 9.31 4.85
N THR A 266 -24.96 8.10 5.21
CA THR A 266 -24.34 7.35 6.31
C THR A 266 -22.88 7.04 6.01
N ASP A 267 -22.57 6.58 4.80
CA ASP A 267 -21.20 6.32 4.36
C ASP A 267 -20.33 7.61 4.38
N ILE A 268 -20.91 8.73 3.91
CA ILE A 268 -20.24 10.04 3.97
C ILE A 268 -19.91 10.40 5.42
N LEU A 269 -20.86 10.27 6.36
CA LEU A 269 -20.61 10.62 7.77
C LEU A 269 -19.56 9.69 8.39
N GLN A 270 -19.57 8.40 8.09
CA GLN A 270 -18.55 7.48 8.57
C GLN A 270 -17.17 7.84 8.05
N GLU A 271 -17.08 8.24 6.78
CA GLU A 271 -15.83 8.67 6.18
C GLU A 271 -15.34 9.99 6.76
N LEU A 272 -16.23 10.97 7.01
CA LEU A 272 -15.89 12.23 7.65
C LEU A 272 -15.42 12.04 9.09
N GLU A 273 -16.01 11.10 9.82
CA GLU A 273 -15.61 10.76 11.19
C GLU A 273 -14.19 10.17 11.26
N LYS A 274 -13.83 9.33 10.27
CA LYS A 274 -12.54 8.65 10.19
C LYS A 274 -12.06 8.58 8.73
N PRO A 275 -11.59 9.68 8.16
CA PRO A 275 -11.18 9.72 6.77
C PRO A 275 -9.99 8.80 6.51
N GLY A 276 -10.04 8.14 5.36
CA GLY A 276 -8.99 7.22 4.93
C GLY A 276 -8.79 6.06 5.89
N ARG A 277 -9.85 5.62 6.59
CA ARG A 277 -9.79 4.48 7.49
C ARG A 277 -9.27 3.27 6.71
N ASP A 278 -8.02 2.94 6.98
CA ASP A 278 -7.44 1.69 6.51
C ASP A 278 -8.25 0.53 7.15
N PRO A 279 -9.01 -0.23 6.36
CA PRO A 279 -9.81 -1.33 6.89
C PRO A 279 -8.94 -2.49 7.38
N ARG A 280 -7.65 -2.46 7.04
CA ARG A 280 -6.69 -3.45 7.52
C ARG A 280 -6.66 -3.33 9.04
N THR A 281 -7.05 -4.38 9.73
CA THR A 281 -6.78 -4.53 11.16
C THR A 281 -5.30 -4.29 11.37
N LYS A 282 -4.91 -3.62 12.45
CA LYS A 282 -3.49 -3.47 12.81
C LYS A 282 -2.85 -4.83 12.61
N VAL A 283 -1.90 -4.90 11.67
CA VAL A 283 -1.13 -6.13 11.46
C VAL A 283 -0.55 -6.44 12.82
N GLN A 284 -1.04 -7.52 13.43
CA GLN A 284 -0.33 -8.09 14.56
C GLN A 284 1.01 -8.49 13.96
N VAL A 285 2.03 -7.72 14.28
CA VAL A 285 3.40 -8.16 14.05
C VAL A 285 3.44 -9.50 14.76
N LEU A 286 3.70 -10.58 14.01
CA LEU A 286 3.95 -11.89 14.60
C LEU A 286 5.23 -11.72 15.43
N GLU A 287 5.07 -11.27 16.65
CA GLU A 287 6.11 -11.33 17.65
C GLU A 287 6.22 -12.79 18.03
N PHE A 288 7.27 -13.44 17.54
CA PHE A 288 7.62 -14.76 18.04
C PHE A 288 7.88 -14.63 19.53
N ASP A 289 7.31 -15.56 20.31
CA ASP A 289 7.57 -15.61 21.75
C ASP A 289 9.10 -15.66 21.97
N PRO A 290 9.69 -14.65 22.61
CA PRO A 290 11.13 -14.55 22.78
C PRO A 290 11.71 -15.70 23.63
N SER A 291 10.84 -16.46 24.32
CA SER A 291 11.22 -17.65 25.09
C SER A 291 11.41 -18.90 24.22
N ILE A 292 10.83 -18.94 23.00
CA ILE A 292 10.92 -20.07 22.08
C ILE A 292 11.99 -19.77 21.01
N ARG A 293 13.23 -20.21 21.28
CA ARG A 293 14.37 -19.98 20.38
C ARG A 293 14.75 -21.19 19.54
N THR A 294 14.44 -22.39 20.02
CA THR A 294 14.75 -23.67 19.37
C THR A 294 13.56 -24.61 19.49
N ILE A 295 13.56 -25.70 18.71
CA ILE A 295 12.53 -26.76 18.82
C ILE A 295 12.50 -27.36 20.24
N ALA A 296 13.61 -27.36 20.95
CA ALA A 296 13.70 -27.87 22.30
C ALA A 296 12.98 -26.99 23.35
N ASP A 297 12.70 -25.73 23.00
CA ASP A 297 12.00 -24.78 23.87
C ASP A 297 10.47 -24.92 23.77
N VAL A 298 9.97 -25.69 22.79
CA VAL A 298 8.55 -25.96 22.62
C VAL A 298 8.09 -26.95 23.66
N LYS A 299 7.19 -26.55 24.54
CA LYS A 299 6.54 -27.42 25.54
C LYS A 299 5.20 -27.89 24.97
N GLU A 300 4.89 -29.17 25.20
CA GLU A 300 3.53 -29.66 24.96
C GLU A 300 2.58 -28.91 25.93
N GLY A 301 1.52 -28.32 25.32
CA GLY A 301 0.49 -27.57 26.04
C GLY A 301 -0.52 -28.46 26.76
#